data_151bfe9027a79e432f55f264f412f81f
#
_entry.id   151bfe9027a79e432f55f264f412f81f
#
_cell.length_a   1.000
_cell.length_b   1.000
_cell.length_c   1.000
_cell.angle_alpha   90.00
_cell.angle_beta   90.00
_cell.angle_gamma   90.00
#
_symmetry.space_group_name_H-M   'P 1'
#
loop_
_entity.id
_entity.type
_entity.pdbx_description
1 polymer ?
#
loop_
_entity_poly.entity_id
_entity_poly.type
_entity_poly.pdbx_seq_one_letter_code
_entity_poly.pdbx_strand_id
1 'polypeptide(L)'
;MAVQVWRGTFSRASPVSHHDRMSTFARELLMRLEPLYRICFTYPESWAVGLGGGWQQMFFIAEGRCEGAVTGRFRGANFPRKEGTDGPFRPDFRAVIETDDGATIMVEWHGYGRAYPPGRRQIVGALSHMADREPYRRLNDVVCVCVGEVRDASEPDQAGPDLVLDVAELIWEPIAE
;
A
#
# COMPACT_ATOMS: atom_id res chain seq x y z
N MET A 1 33.08 -68.12 -1.10
CA MET A 1 32.20 -67.08 -1.66
C MET A 1 32.48 -65.80 -0.90
N ALA A 2 33.16 -64.84 -1.52
CA ALA A 2 33.55 -63.59 -0.92
C ALA A 2 32.52 -62.51 -1.32
N VAL A 3 31.89 -61.85 -0.34
CA VAL A 3 30.97 -60.75 -0.53
C VAL A 3 31.77 -59.45 -0.64
N GLN A 4 31.74 -58.82 -1.79
CA GLN A 4 32.39 -57.56 -2.06
C GLN A 4 31.52 -56.39 -1.62
N VAL A 5 31.96 -55.66 -0.57
CA VAL A 5 31.25 -54.45 -0.04
C VAL A 5 31.72 -53.24 -0.87
N TRP A 6 30.78 -52.63 -1.57
CA TRP A 6 30.98 -51.37 -2.29
C TRP A 6 30.95 -50.21 -1.31
N ARG A 7 32.08 -49.49 -1.12
CA ARG A 7 32.13 -48.22 -0.38
C ARG A 7 32.03 -47.07 -1.38
N GLY A 8 30.86 -46.52 -1.54
CA GLY A 8 30.66 -45.27 -2.25
C GLY A 8 30.97 -44.07 -1.36
N THR A 9 31.97 -43.27 -1.75
CA THR A 9 32.27 -41.96 -1.15
C THR A 9 31.25 -40.96 -1.67
N PHE A 10 30.27 -40.59 -0.84
CA PHE A 10 29.39 -39.45 -1.11
C PHE A 10 30.18 -38.17 -0.83
N SER A 11 30.54 -37.44 -1.90
CA SER A 11 30.98 -36.04 -1.80
C SER A 11 29.80 -35.22 -1.32
N ARG A 12 29.89 -34.67 -0.10
CA ARG A 12 28.93 -33.68 0.41
C ARG A 12 29.12 -32.38 -0.38
N ALA A 13 28.22 -32.10 -1.32
CA ALA A 13 28.03 -30.74 -1.80
C ALA A 13 27.59 -29.89 -0.60
N SER A 14 28.36 -28.87 -0.28
CA SER A 14 27.99 -27.89 0.76
C SER A 14 26.68 -27.22 0.35
N PRO A 15 25.67 -27.13 1.25
CA PRO A 15 24.45 -26.41 0.93
C PRO A 15 24.79 -24.91 0.79
N VAL A 16 24.60 -24.35 -0.40
CA VAL A 16 24.62 -22.89 -0.62
C VAL A 16 23.58 -22.28 0.33
N SER A 17 24.02 -21.40 1.20
CA SER A 17 23.15 -20.85 2.24
C SER A 17 22.01 -20.06 1.59
N HIS A 18 20.82 -20.18 2.17
CA HIS A 18 19.64 -19.47 1.69
C HIS A 18 19.82 -17.94 1.72
N HIS A 19 20.72 -17.46 2.58
CA HIS A 19 21.12 -16.05 2.70
C HIS A 19 21.87 -15.54 1.47
N ASP A 20 22.75 -16.35 0.85
CA ASP A 20 23.50 -15.95 -0.34
C ASP A 20 22.60 -15.82 -1.58
N ARG A 21 21.57 -16.67 -1.69
CA ARG A 21 20.60 -16.59 -2.81
C ARG A 21 19.72 -15.34 -2.70
N MET A 22 19.29 -14.97 -1.50
CA MET A 22 18.51 -13.73 -1.29
C MET A 22 19.34 -12.48 -1.53
N SER A 23 20.63 -12.47 -1.17
CA SER A 23 21.53 -11.35 -1.42
C SER A 23 21.76 -11.10 -2.90
N THR A 24 21.88 -12.15 -3.72
CA THR A 24 22.03 -12.02 -5.18
C THR A 24 20.75 -11.52 -5.83
N PHE A 25 19.57 -12.07 -5.44
CA PHE A 25 18.29 -11.65 -5.97
C PHE A 25 17.97 -10.17 -5.61
N ALA A 26 18.30 -9.72 -4.39
CA ALA A 26 18.10 -8.34 -3.98
C ALA A 26 18.99 -7.32 -4.73
N ARG A 27 20.11 -7.77 -5.30
CA ARG A 27 20.99 -6.92 -6.12
C ARG A 27 20.49 -6.74 -7.56
N GLU A 28 19.65 -7.65 -8.04
CA GLU A 28 19.12 -7.64 -9.41
C GLU A 28 17.75 -6.95 -9.53
N LEU A 29 17.13 -6.59 -8.40
CA LEU A 29 15.84 -5.91 -8.39
C LEU A 29 16.06 -4.40 -8.58
N LEU A 30 15.99 -3.95 -9.84
CA LEU A 30 16.14 -2.54 -10.21
C LEU A 30 14.79 -1.83 -10.23
N MET A 31 14.20 -1.68 -9.05
CA MET A 31 13.02 -0.89 -8.85
C MET A 31 13.32 0.27 -7.90
N ARG A 32 12.85 1.45 -8.23
CA ARG A 32 12.99 2.67 -7.46
C ARG A 32 11.61 3.25 -7.16
N LEU A 33 11.45 3.83 -5.99
CA LEU A 33 10.26 4.60 -5.62
C LEU A 33 10.57 6.09 -5.76
N GLU A 34 9.76 6.80 -6.51
CA GLU A 34 9.83 8.24 -6.65
C GLU A 34 8.64 8.89 -5.94
N PRO A 35 8.88 9.68 -4.87
CA PRO A 35 7.81 10.33 -4.12
C PRO A 35 6.98 11.24 -5.02
N LEU A 36 5.64 11.13 -4.93
CA LEU A 36 4.72 11.97 -5.70
C LEU A 36 3.99 12.97 -4.79
N TYR A 37 3.22 12.49 -3.83
CA TYR A 37 2.45 13.34 -2.94
C TYR A 37 2.09 12.62 -1.64
N ARG A 38 1.72 13.39 -0.63
CA ARG A 38 1.14 12.93 0.62
C ARG A 38 -0.34 13.24 0.65
N ILE A 39 -1.14 12.33 1.18
CA ILE A 39 -2.55 12.53 1.50
C ILE A 39 -2.71 12.56 3.01
N CYS A 40 -3.31 13.64 3.54
CA CYS A 40 -3.78 13.71 4.91
C CYS A 40 -5.30 13.80 4.89
N PHE A 41 -6.00 12.88 5.55
CA PHE A 41 -7.45 12.85 5.53
C PHE A 41 -8.04 12.24 6.81
N THR A 42 -9.33 12.46 7.02
CA THR A 42 -10.13 11.88 8.09
C THR A 42 -11.33 11.16 7.52
N TYR A 43 -12.06 10.44 8.37
CA TYR A 43 -13.36 9.87 8.07
C TYR A 43 -14.46 10.60 8.86
N PRO A 44 -15.04 11.68 8.32
CA PRO A 44 -16.12 12.41 9.01
C PRO A 44 -17.37 11.56 9.22
N GLU A 45 -17.60 10.59 8.34
CA GLU A 45 -18.75 9.69 8.42
C GLU A 45 -18.32 8.23 8.25
N SER A 46 -18.93 7.35 9.07
CA SER A 46 -18.61 5.92 9.04
C SER A 46 -19.78 5.03 9.45
N TRP A 47 -19.90 3.88 8.81
CA TRP A 47 -20.87 2.84 9.14
C TRP A 47 -20.19 1.48 9.14
N ALA A 48 -20.65 0.58 10.00
CA ALA A 48 -20.13 -0.79 10.06
C ALA A 48 -21.26 -1.79 10.30
N VAL A 49 -21.17 -2.94 9.61
CA VAL A 49 -22.06 -4.08 9.78
C VAL A 49 -21.23 -5.31 10.15
N GLY A 50 -21.56 -5.90 11.30
CA GLY A 50 -20.94 -7.19 11.73
C GLY A 50 -21.60 -8.36 11.02
N LEU A 51 -20.77 -9.25 10.46
CA LEU A 51 -21.20 -10.43 9.68
C LEU A 51 -21.02 -11.75 10.44
N GLY A 52 -20.65 -11.70 11.73
CA GLY A 52 -20.30 -12.87 12.54
C GLY A 52 -18.85 -13.32 12.36
N GLY A 53 -18.33 -14.15 13.31
CA GLY A 53 -16.94 -14.64 13.26
C GLY A 53 -15.86 -13.56 13.25
N GLY A 54 -16.18 -12.33 13.70
CA GLY A 54 -15.27 -11.17 13.65
C GLY A 54 -15.16 -10.50 12.28
N TRP A 55 -15.95 -10.93 11.29
CA TRP A 55 -16.03 -10.25 9.98
C TRP A 55 -16.85 -8.97 10.08
N GLN A 56 -16.40 -7.93 9.41
CA GLN A 56 -17.09 -6.64 9.35
C GLN A 56 -16.99 -6.06 7.93
N GLN A 57 -18.12 -5.53 7.46
CA GLN A 57 -18.15 -4.66 6.29
C GLN A 57 -18.35 -3.23 6.78
N MET A 58 -17.55 -2.31 6.25
CA MET A 58 -17.62 -0.90 6.64
C MET A 58 -17.77 -0.01 5.41
N PHE A 59 -18.28 1.18 5.64
CA PHE A 59 -18.33 2.26 4.65
C PHE A 59 -17.89 3.55 5.33
N PHE A 60 -16.92 4.24 4.73
CA PHE A 60 -16.39 5.50 5.22
C PHE A 60 -16.45 6.55 4.13
N ILE A 61 -16.83 7.77 4.49
CA ILE A 61 -16.59 8.95 3.68
C ILE A 61 -15.27 9.56 4.13
N ALA A 62 -14.39 9.89 3.19
CA ALA A 62 -13.08 10.46 3.43
C ALA A 62 -13.01 11.89 2.91
N GLU A 63 -12.45 12.79 3.72
CA GLU A 63 -12.17 14.16 3.33
C GLU A 63 -10.78 14.57 3.81
N GLY A 64 -10.05 15.31 2.96
CA GLY A 64 -8.71 15.75 3.30
C GLY A 64 -8.04 16.55 2.19
N ARG A 65 -6.71 16.46 2.16
CA ARG A 65 -5.88 17.22 1.24
C ARG A 65 -4.68 16.42 0.78
N CYS A 66 -4.26 16.65 -0.47
CA CYS A 66 -3.00 16.18 -1.03
C CYS A 66 -2.00 17.31 -1.09
N GLU A 67 -0.70 16.99 -0.88
CA GLU A 67 0.41 17.91 -0.96
C GLU A 67 1.61 17.24 -1.65
N GLY A 68 2.25 17.94 -2.60
CA GLY A 68 3.39 17.46 -3.37
C GLY A 68 3.26 17.74 -4.85
N ALA A 69 3.65 16.78 -5.70
CA ALA A 69 3.47 16.89 -7.16
C ALA A 69 1.97 16.94 -7.57
N VAL A 70 1.08 16.48 -6.71
CA VAL A 70 -0.35 16.69 -6.79
C VAL A 70 -0.77 17.40 -5.51
N THR A 71 -1.31 18.61 -5.64
CA THR A 71 -1.80 19.41 -4.51
C THR A 71 -3.26 19.77 -4.74
N GLY A 72 -4.11 19.52 -3.74
CA GLY A 72 -5.54 19.77 -3.88
C GLY A 72 -6.40 19.12 -2.81
N ARG A 73 -7.71 19.34 -2.89
CA ARG A 73 -8.70 18.74 -2.02
C ARG A 73 -8.89 17.26 -2.37
N PHE A 74 -8.84 16.42 -1.35
CA PHE A 74 -9.09 14.97 -1.47
C PHE A 74 -10.44 14.62 -0.90
N ARG A 75 -11.27 13.91 -1.66
CA ARG A 75 -12.54 13.35 -1.19
C ARG A 75 -12.76 11.96 -1.75
N GLY A 76 -13.33 11.05 -0.96
CA GLY A 76 -13.59 9.71 -1.43
C GLY A 76 -14.47 8.89 -0.54
N ALA A 77 -14.67 7.66 -0.96
CA ALA A 77 -15.36 6.63 -0.20
C ALA A 77 -14.49 5.39 -0.11
N ASN A 78 -14.46 4.79 1.07
CA ASN A 78 -13.79 3.54 1.32
C ASN A 78 -14.80 2.50 1.79
N PHE A 79 -14.79 1.34 1.18
CA PHE A 79 -15.69 0.23 1.48
C PHE A 79 -14.90 -0.99 2.02
N PRO A 80 -14.13 -0.83 3.12
CA PRO A 80 -13.21 -1.85 3.55
C PRO A 80 -13.93 -3.01 4.21
N ARG A 81 -13.33 -4.20 4.03
CA ARG A 81 -13.70 -5.41 4.75
C ARG A 81 -12.62 -5.75 5.78
N LYS A 82 -13.06 -6.11 6.98
CA LYS A 82 -12.19 -6.74 7.99
C LYS A 82 -12.49 -8.22 8.05
N GLU A 83 -11.46 -9.05 7.95
CA GLU A 83 -11.57 -10.52 7.92
C GLU A 83 -11.21 -11.12 9.28
N GLY A 84 -12.26 -11.49 10.06
CA GLY A 84 -12.07 -12.05 11.40
C GLY A 84 -11.65 -11.02 12.45
N THR A 85 -11.46 -11.46 13.69
CA THR A 85 -11.16 -10.59 14.83
C THR A 85 -9.80 -9.89 14.69
N ASP A 86 -8.77 -10.63 14.26
CA ASP A 86 -7.38 -10.16 14.18
C ASP A 86 -6.89 -9.96 12.74
N GLY A 87 -7.81 -10.12 11.78
CA GLY A 87 -7.49 -10.01 10.34
C GLY A 87 -7.19 -8.58 9.88
N PRO A 88 -6.58 -8.45 8.71
CA PRO A 88 -6.34 -7.15 8.11
C PRO A 88 -7.63 -6.49 7.64
N PHE A 89 -7.60 -5.17 7.59
CA PHE A 89 -8.57 -4.41 6.81
C PHE A 89 -8.15 -4.45 5.34
N ARG A 90 -9.10 -4.74 4.46
CA ARG A 90 -8.95 -4.70 3.00
C ARG A 90 -9.67 -3.48 2.47
N PRO A 91 -9.00 -2.36 2.24
CA PRO A 91 -9.61 -1.19 1.66
C PRO A 91 -10.05 -1.45 0.20
N ASP A 92 -11.19 -0.89 -0.15
CA ASP A 92 -11.68 -0.68 -1.51
C ASP A 92 -12.04 0.80 -1.60
N PHE A 93 -11.09 1.60 -2.09
CA PHE A 93 -11.14 3.04 -1.98
C PHE A 93 -11.24 3.67 -3.35
N ARG A 94 -12.21 4.58 -3.51
CA ARG A 94 -12.35 5.43 -4.69
C ARG A 94 -12.45 6.87 -4.26
N ALA A 95 -11.63 7.71 -4.87
CA ALA A 95 -11.54 9.10 -4.51
C ALA A 95 -11.39 10.00 -5.73
N VAL A 96 -11.55 11.29 -5.46
CA VAL A 96 -11.25 12.36 -6.39
C VAL A 96 -10.32 13.36 -5.70
N ILE A 97 -9.34 13.83 -6.44
CA ILE A 97 -8.51 14.99 -6.07
C ILE A 97 -8.92 16.13 -6.99
N GLU A 98 -9.45 17.18 -6.39
CA GLU A 98 -9.71 18.48 -7.04
C GLU A 98 -8.44 19.31 -6.84
N THR A 99 -7.59 19.40 -7.85
CA THR A 99 -6.30 20.08 -7.75
C THR A 99 -6.46 21.58 -7.61
N ASP A 100 -5.49 22.25 -7.01
CA ASP A 100 -5.53 23.71 -6.80
C ASP A 100 -5.48 24.50 -8.10
N ASP A 101 -4.99 23.89 -9.19
CA ASP A 101 -5.00 24.46 -10.54
C ASP A 101 -6.27 24.10 -11.35
N GLY A 102 -7.25 23.46 -10.72
CA GLY A 102 -8.58 23.18 -11.27
C GLY A 102 -8.67 21.94 -12.16
N ALA A 103 -7.75 20.97 -12.03
CA ALA A 103 -7.89 19.66 -12.63
C ALA A 103 -8.66 18.72 -11.69
N THR A 104 -9.17 17.62 -12.26
CA THR A 104 -9.80 16.54 -11.51
C THR A 104 -9.04 15.24 -11.78
N ILE A 105 -8.61 14.55 -10.72
CA ILE A 105 -7.94 13.27 -10.80
C ILE A 105 -8.77 12.25 -10.03
N MET A 106 -9.23 11.20 -10.69
CA MET A 106 -9.83 10.05 -10.01
C MET A 106 -8.74 9.11 -9.52
N VAL A 107 -8.92 8.54 -8.34
CA VAL A 107 -7.98 7.62 -7.70
C VAL A 107 -8.70 6.36 -7.26
N GLU A 108 -8.17 5.21 -7.64
CA GLU A 108 -8.55 3.93 -7.07
C GLU A 108 -7.38 3.39 -6.25
N TRP A 109 -7.69 2.84 -5.07
CA TRP A 109 -6.68 2.33 -4.17
C TRP A 109 -7.13 1.02 -3.53
N HIS A 110 -6.25 0.01 -3.59
CA HIS A 110 -6.41 -1.30 -2.97
C HIS A 110 -5.16 -1.67 -2.18
N GLY A 111 -5.35 -2.46 -1.12
CA GLY A 111 -4.23 -2.88 -0.31
C GLY A 111 -4.67 -3.56 0.98
N TYR A 112 -3.98 -3.26 2.04
CA TYR A 112 -4.34 -3.72 3.38
C TYR A 112 -3.93 -2.72 4.46
N GLY A 113 -4.61 -2.79 5.62
CA GLY A 113 -4.23 -2.08 6.83
C GLY A 113 -4.17 -3.03 8.02
N ARG A 114 -3.12 -2.91 8.83
CA ARG A 114 -2.93 -3.67 10.09
C ARG A 114 -2.62 -2.73 11.24
N ALA A 115 -3.06 -3.12 12.44
CA ALA A 115 -2.62 -2.44 13.66
C ALA A 115 -1.15 -2.82 13.94
N TYR A 116 -0.21 -1.88 13.79
CA TYR A 116 1.17 -2.06 14.15
C TYR A 116 1.92 -0.70 14.15
N PRO A 117 2.54 -0.32 15.27
CA PRO A 117 2.40 -0.85 16.62
C PRO A 117 0.98 -0.63 17.18
N PRO A 118 0.62 -1.14 18.37
CA PRO A 118 -0.71 -0.91 18.97
C PRO A 118 -1.09 0.57 18.97
N GLY A 119 -2.35 0.86 18.57
CA GLY A 119 -2.86 2.22 18.41
C GLY A 119 -2.55 2.89 17.07
N ARG A 120 -1.71 2.27 16.23
CA ARG A 120 -1.44 2.72 14.85
C ARG A 120 -1.65 1.57 13.89
N ARG A 121 -1.98 1.90 12.65
CA ARG A 121 -2.11 0.91 11.58
C ARG A 121 -1.14 1.25 10.48
N GLN A 122 -0.40 0.27 10.05
CA GLN A 122 0.37 0.37 8.83
C GLN A 122 -0.54 0.08 7.65
N ILE A 123 -0.61 1.00 6.72
CA ILE A 123 -1.38 0.92 5.49
C ILE A 123 -0.38 0.70 4.35
N VAL A 124 -0.66 -0.27 3.49
CA VAL A 124 0.14 -0.53 2.29
C VAL A 124 -0.81 -0.82 1.14
N GLY A 125 -0.55 -0.22 -0.01
CA GLY A 125 -1.41 -0.44 -1.18
C GLY A 125 -0.81 -0.01 -2.49
N ALA A 126 -1.57 -0.26 -3.55
CA ALA A 126 -1.31 0.23 -4.88
C ALA A 126 -2.44 1.17 -5.30
N LEU A 127 -2.08 2.19 -6.07
CA LEU A 127 -3.00 3.19 -6.59
C LEU A 127 -2.92 3.25 -8.11
N SER A 128 -4.06 3.53 -8.72
CA SER A 128 -4.17 3.98 -10.10
C SER A 128 -4.84 5.35 -10.16
N HIS A 129 -4.50 6.11 -11.19
CA HIS A 129 -5.02 7.45 -11.41
C HIS A 129 -5.70 7.53 -12.77
N MET A 130 -6.70 8.40 -12.89
CA MET A 130 -7.34 8.77 -14.14
C MET A 130 -7.48 10.28 -14.18
N ALA A 131 -6.76 10.92 -15.10
CA ALA A 131 -6.78 12.35 -15.34
C ALA A 131 -6.80 12.64 -16.84
N ASP A 132 -7.54 13.67 -17.26
CA ASP A 132 -7.68 14.06 -18.67
C ASP A 132 -6.82 15.27 -19.06
N ARG A 133 -6.23 15.95 -18.07
CA ARG A 133 -5.53 17.22 -18.21
C ARG A 133 -4.05 17.12 -17.86
N GLU A 134 -3.22 17.81 -18.65
CA GLU A 134 -1.80 18.01 -18.32
C GLU A 134 -1.64 18.95 -17.10
N PRO A 135 -0.61 18.72 -16.24
CA PRO A 135 0.45 17.71 -16.39
C PRO A 135 0.12 16.31 -15.81
N TYR A 136 -1.13 16.10 -15.35
CA TYR A 136 -1.51 14.91 -14.59
C TYR A 136 -1.82 13.66 -15.44
N ARG A 137 -2.04 13.85 -16.77
CA ARG A 137 -2.34 12.74 -17.69
C ARG A 137 -1.28 11.63 -17.64
N ARG A 138 -0.01 11.96 -17.40
CA ARG A 138 1.05 10.97 -17.26
C ARG A 138 0.80 9.93 -16.15
N LEU A 139 -0.01 10.28 -15.12
CA LEU A 139 -0.31 9.39 -14.02
C LEU A 139 -1.23 8.22 -14.41
N ASN A 140 -1.87 8.29 -15.59
CA ASN A 140 -2.73 7.21 -16.10
C ASN A 140 -1.94 5.94 -16.46
N ASP A 141 -0.67 6.09 -16.80
CA ASP A 141 0.18 5.05 -17.36
C ASP A 141 1.29 4.58 -16.38
N VAL A 142 1.19 4.97 -15.11
CA VAL A 142 2.17 4.62 -14.08
C VAL A 142 1.56 3.79 -12.96
N VAL A 143 2.37 2.92 -12.38
CA VAL A 143 2.00 2.18 -11.17
C VAL A 143 2.46 2.98 -9.96
N CYS A 144 1.52 3.29 -9.07
CA CYS A 144 1.82 3.94 -7.81
C CYS A 144 1.60 2.99 -6.63
N VAL A 145 2.42 3.15 -5.61
CA VAL A 145 2.29 2.45 -4.34
C VAL A 145 2.14 3.47 -3.21
N CYS A 146 1.51 3.07 -2.12
CA CYS A 146 1.42 3.90 -0.94
C CYS A 146 1.77 3.14 0.33
N VAL A 147 2.29 3.88 1.29
CA VAL A 147 2.43 3.46 2.67
C VAL A 147 1.88 4.55 3.57
N GLY A 148 1.35 4.16 4.72
CA GLY A 148 0.84 5.15 5.66
C GLY A 148 0.38 4.55 6.96
N GLU A 149 -0.19 5.41 7.79
CA GLU A 149 -0.63 5.07 9.13
C GLU A 149 -1.92 5.80 9.51
N VAL A 150 -2.60 5.22 10.48
CA VAL A 150 -3.70 5.84 11.21
C VAL A 150 -3.12 6.41 12.49
N ARG A 151 -3.30 7.69 12.73
CA ARG A 151 -2.84 8.44 13.90
C ARG A 151 -4.02 8.80 14.79
N ASP A 152 -3.74 9.13 16.04
CA ASP A 152 -4.73 9.76 16.91
C ASP A 152 -5.19 11.09 16.28
N ALA A 153 -6.42 11.50 16.57
CA ALA A 153 -6.95 12.76 16.09
C ALA A 153 -6.03 13.92 16.51
N SER A 154 -5.73 14.81 15.59
CA SER A 154 -4.88 15.99 15.85
C SER A 154 -5.64 17.08 16.60
N GLU A 155 -6.98 17.15 16.40
CA GLU A 155 -7.86 18.11 17.05
C GLU A 155 -8.80 17.42 18.04
N PRO A 156 -9.06 18.02 19.22
CA PRO A 156 -9.91 17.42 20.27
C PRO A 156 -11.34 17.10 19.82
N ASP A 157 -11.91 17.92 18.93
CA ASP A 157 -13.29 17.79 18.44
C ASP A 157 -13.40 17.08 17.08
N GLN A 158 -12.30 16.51 16.59
CA GLN A 158 -12.26 15.83 15.31
C GLN A 158 -13.00 14.49 15.38
N ALA A 159 -13.86 14.25 14.40
CA ALA A 159 -14.54 12.98 14.24
C ALA A 159 -13.59 11.93 13.65
N GLY A 160 -13.00 11.13 14.52
CA GLY A 160 -12.15 10.00 14.14
C GLY A 160 -10.65 10.32 13.99
N PRO A 161 -9.84 9.31 13.68
CA PRO A 161 -8.38 9.43 13.59
C PRO A 161 -7.93 10.12 12.32
N ASP A 162 -6.71 10.67 12.34
CA ASP A 162 -6.01 11.13 11.16
C ASP A 162 -5.42 9.94 10.37
N LEU A 163 -5.54 10.01 9.06
CA LEU A 163 -4.88 9.09 8.15
C LEU A 163 -3.87 9.84 7.30
N VAL A 164 -2.66 9.32 7.25
CA VAL A 164 -1.57 9.89 6.45
C VAL A 164 -1.04 8.82 5.52
N LEU A 165 -1.03 9.11 4.22
CA LEU A 165 -0.51 8.23 3.19
C LEU A 165 0.55 8.94 2.36
N ASP A 166 1.72 8.34 2.22
CA ASP A 166 2.73 8.73 1.25
C ASP A 166 2.57 7.90 -0.01
N VAL A 167 2.43 8.56 -1.15
CA VAL A 167 2.26 7.96 -2.47
C VAL A 167 3.52 8.17 -3.29
N ALA A 168 4.01 7.09 -3.89
CA ALA A 168 5.18 7.10 -4.75
C ALA A 168 4.92 6.33 -6.04
N GLU A 169 5.53 6.78 -7.12
CA GLU A 169 5.60 6.07 -8.39
C GLU A 169 6.61 4.94 -8.29
N LEU A 170 6.25 3.77 -8.80
CA LEU A 170 7.15 2.63 -8.93
C LEU A 170 7.84 2.69 -10.29
N ILE A 171 9.12 3.01 -10.28
CA ILE A 171 9.96 3.11 -11.48
C ILE A 171 10.70 1.78 -11.68
N TRP A 172 10.57 1.21 -12.87
CA TRP A 172 11.41 0.13 -13.31
C TRP A 172 12.66 0.68 -14.01
N GLU A 173 13.82 0.19 -13.63
CA GLU A 173 15.08 0.53 -14.25
C GLU A 173 15.62 -0.70 -15.00
N PRO A 174 15.95 -0.61 -16.31
CA PRO A 174 16.52 -1.73 -17.02
C PRO A 174 17.89 -2.09 -16.47
N ILE A 175 18.22 -3.39 -16.46
CA ILE A 175 19.55 -3.87 -16.13
C ILE A 175 20.50 -3.33 -17.20
N ALA A 176 21.54 -2.64 -16.80
CA ALA A 176 22.61 -2.23 -17.72
C ALA A 176 23.32 -3.51 -18.22
N GLU A 177 23.37 -3.70 -19.55
CA GLU A 177 24.07 -4.80 -20.20
C GLU A 177 25.59 -4.71 -19.98
#